data_65b308d75193402bf53dca67dce715c1
#
_entry.id   65b308d75193402bf53dca67dce715c1
#
_cell.length_a   1.000
_cell.length_b   1.000
_cell.length_c   1.000
_cell.angle_alpha   90.00
_cell.angle_beta   90.00
_cell.angle_gamma   90.00
#
_symmetry.space_group_name_H-M   'P 1'
#
loop_
_entity.id
_entity.type
_entity.pdbx_description
1 polymer ?
#
loop_
_entity_poly.entity_id
_entity_poly.type
_entity_poly.pdbx_seq_one_letter_code
_entity_poly.pdbx_strand_id
1 'polypeptide(L)'
;MLIIKNKSEVLYLQLDDILYVEADGNYSNIYLADGSMINSLSYQRAEIAKLMNEQLTDEERAPFVMLGRSYMINTKYVLRIQPTRQILTFCTNRFGTCTKTSIKASTKALDTLIEEMEKRDTNPPKD
;
A
#
# COMPACT_ATOMS: atom_id res chain seq x y z
N MET A 1 5.46 13.50 -2.50
CA MET A 1 4.50 13.73 -1.39
C MET A 1 3.09 13.74 -1.95
N LEU A 2 2.18 13.10 -1.26
CA LEU A 2 0.77 13.06 -1.63
C LEU A 2 -0.02 14.03 -0.76
N ILE A 3 -0.81 14.90 -1.39
CA ILE A 3 -1.63 15.87 -0.67
C ILE A 3 -3.09 15.49 -0.83
N ILE A 4 -3.79 15.30 0.29
CA ILE A 4 -5.22 14.97 0.29
C ILE A 4 -5.96 16.07 1.03
N LYS A 5 -6.89 16.73 0.35
CA LYS A 5 -7.65 17.86 0.90
C LYS A 5 -9.12 17.49 1.04
N ASN A 6 -9.70 17.88 2.15
CA ASN A 6 -11.15 17.86 2.29
C ASN A 6 -11.58 19.11 3.06
N LYS A 7 -12.86 19.19 3.45
CA LYS A 7 -13.39 20.39 4.09
C LYS A 7 -12.77 20.65 5.47
N SER A 8 -12.30 19.60 6.12
CA SER A 8 -11.85 19.69 7.51
C SER A 8 -10.34 19.76 7.65
N GLU A 9 -9.60 19.29 6.64
CA GLU A 9 -8.16 19.14 6.83
C GLU A 9 -7.43 19.02 5.50
N VAL A 10 -6.13 19.23 5.57
CA VAL A 10 -5.22 18.93 4.46
C VAL A 10 -4.17 17.98 5.01
N LEU A 11 -4.01 16.84 4.36
CA LEU A 11 -3.01 15.85 4.74
C LEU A 11 -1.82 15.93 3.80
N TYR A 12 -0.63 15.96 4.37
CA TYR A 12 0.62 15.94 3.63
C TYR A 12 1.31 14.62 3.95
N LEU A 13 1.29 13.68 3.01
CA LEU A 13 1.77 12.32 3.25
C LEU A 13 3.03 12.06 2.47
N GLN A 14 4.09 11.69 3.19
CA GLN A 14 5.29 11.19 2.54
C GLN A 14 5.01 9.75 2.09
N LEU A 15 5.42 9.42 0.88
CA LEU A 15 5.11 8.10 0.31
C LEU A 15 5.72 6.97 1.12
N ASP A 16 6.93 7.17 1.64
CA ASP A 16 7.59 6.16 2.45
C ASP A 16 6.91 5.92 3.79
N ASP A 17 6.01 6.83 4.20
CA ASP A 17 5.28 6.64 5.44
C ASP A 17 4.01 5.82 5.24
N ILE A 18 3.58 5.60 4.01
CA ILE A 18 2.34 4.87 3.74
C ILE A 18 2.63 3.39 3.65
N LEU A 19 2.00 2.61 4.52
CA LEU A 19 2.11 1.15 4.50
C LEU A 19 1.07 0.54 3.58
N TYR A 20 -0.21 0.83 3.82
CA TYR A 20 -1.28 0.43 2.92
C TYR A 20 -2.54 1.26 3.17
N VAL A 21 -3.42 1.23 2.17
CA VAL A 21 -4.74 1.87 2.23
C VAL A 21 -5.79 0.78 2.22
N GLU A 22 -6.74 0.87 3.13
CA GLU A 22 -7.86 -0.07 3.22
C GLU A 22 -9.15 0.63 2.84
N ALA A 23 -9.90 0.02 1.92
CA ALA A 23 -11.22 0.52 1.55
C ALA A 23 -12.23 0.11 2.61
N ASP A 24 -13.09 1.05 3.02
CA ASP A 24 -14.10 0.82 4.04
C ASP A 24 -15.37 1.55 3.62
N GLY A 25 -16.16 0.91 2.73
CA GLY A 25 -17.34 1.55 2.16
C GLY A 25 -16.93 2.74 1.31
N ASN A 26 -17.51 3.91 1.63
CA ASN A 26 -17.18 5.15 0.93
C ASN A 26 -15.96 5.86 1.52
N TYR A 27 -15.33 5.24 2.49
CA TYR A 27 -14.19 5.81 3.19
C TYR A 27 -12.95 4.98 2.97
N SER A 28 -11.81 5.51 3.32
CA SER A 28 -10.55 4.78 3.32
C SER A 28 -9.80 5.02 4.62
N ASN A 29 -9.07 4.01 5.06
CA ASN A 29 -8.17 4.12 6.19
C ASN A 29 -6.74 4.00 5.67
N ILE A 30 -5.87 4.93 6.03
CA ILE A 30 -4.48 4.88 5.61
C ILE A 30 -3.63 4.44 6.80
N TYR A 31 -2.98 3.29 6.66
CA TYR A 31 -2.12 2.74 7.69
C TYR A 31 -0.69 3.18 7.39
N LEU A 32 -0.03 3.72 8.39
CA LEU A 32 1.29 4.29 8.25
C LEU A 32 2.37 3.35 8.78
N ALA A 33 3.57 3.53 8.28
CA ALA A 33 4.69 2.66 8.62
C ALA A 33 5.08 2.72 10.10
N ASP A 34 4.70 3.80 10.80
CA ASP A 34 5.01 3.93 12.23
C ASP A 34 3.95 3.25 13.12
N GLY A 35 2.96 2.59 12.52
CA GLY A 35 1.90 1.92 13.27
C GLY A 35 0.67 2.77 13.49
N SER A 36 0.70 4.05 13.15
CA SER A 36 -0.47 4.90 13.27
C SER A 36 -1.40 4.75 12.06
N MET A 37 -2.59 5.28 12.17
CA MET A 37 -3.61 5.17 11.13
C MET A 37 -4.35 6.48 10.97
N ILE A 38 -4.59 6.87 9.71
CA ILE A 38 -5.48 7.96 9.39
C ILE A 38 -6.82 7.33 9.05
N ASN A 39 -7.80 7.57 9.89
CA ASN A 39 -9.06 6.85 9.89
C ASN A 39 -10.15 7.60 9.14
N SER A 40 -10.99 6.86 8.46
CA SER A 40 -12.26 7.36 7.89
C SER A 40 -12.10 8.60 6.99
N LEU A 41 -11.13 8.55 6.09
CA LEU A 41 -11.04 9.58 5.06
C LEU A 41 -12.22 9.45 4.10
N SER A 42 -12.85 10.57 3.77
CA SER A 42 -13.99 10.60 2.84
C SER A 42 -13.52 10.48 1.40
N TYR A 43 -12.67 9.52 1.12
CA TYR A 43 -12.16 9.21 -0.20
C TYR A 43 -12.21 7.71 -0.39
N GLN A 44 -12.72 7.27 -1.53
CA GLN A 44 -12.66 5.85 -1.87
C GLN A 44 -11.24 5.52 -2.33
N ARG A 45 -10.89 4.23 -2.28
CA ARG A 45 -9.57 3.77 -2.70
C ARG A 45 -9.25 4.24 -4.13
N ALA A 46 -10.24 4.16 -5.03
CA ALA A 46 -10.05 4.59 -6.41
C ALA A 46 -9.77 6.09 -6.51
N GLU A 47 -10.38 6.88 -5.64
CA GLU A 47 -10.14 8.32 -5.62
C GLU A 47 -8.73 8.64 -5.15
N ILE A 48 -8.26 7.90 -4.15
CA ILE A 48 -6.88 8.06 -3.67
C ILE A 48 -5.89 7.67 -4.78
N ALA A 49 -6.16 6.58 -5.48
CA ALA A 49 -5.33 6.16 -6.61
C ALA A 49 -5.30 7.23 -7.69
N LYS A 50 -6.45 7.88 -7.94
CA LYS A 50 -6.51 8.96 -8.92
C LYS A 50 -5.66 10.16 -8.49
N LEU A 51 -5.72 10.53 -7.21
CA LEU A 51 -4.88 11.60 -6.69
C LEU A 51 -3.40 11.26 -6.85
N MET A 52 -3.04 10.01 -6.63
CA MET A 52 -1.66 9.57 -6.82
C MET A 52 -1.25 9.69 -8.28
N ASN A 53 -2.14 9.32 -9.21
CA ASN A 53 -1.86 9.45 -10.63
C ASN A 53 -1.65 10.91 -11.04
N GLU A 54 -2.39 11.81 -10.42
CA GLU A 54 -2.32 13.23 -10.76
C GLU A 54 -1.10 13.92 -10.15
N GLN A 55 -0.68 13.49 -8.98
CA GLN A 55 0.36 14.19 -8.22
C GLN A 55 1.75 13.57 -8.31
N LEU A 56 1.83 12.29 -8.63
CA LEU A 56 3.09 11.55 -8.52
C LEU A 56 3.61 11.10 -9.87
N THR A 57 4.92 10.96 -9.97
CA THR A 57 5.55 10.39 -11.16
C THR A 57 5.30 8.88 -11.21
N ASP A 58 5.58 8.27 -12.37
CA ASP A 58 5.46 6.83 -12.52
C ASP A 58 6.37 6.10 -11.53
N GLU A 59 7.57 6.60 -11.32
CA GLU A 59 8.50 6.00 -10.37
C GLU A 59 7.98 6.06 -8.95
N GLU A 60 7.40 7.19 -8.57
CA GLU A 60 6.86 7.36 -7.23
C GLU A 60 5.68 6.45 -6.98
N ARG A 61 4.85 6.20 -8.00
CA ARG A 61 3.70 5.32 -7.87
C ARG A 61 4.03 3.84 -7.95
N ALA A 62 5.17 3.51 -8.56
CA ALA A 62 5.50 2.12 -8.88
C ALA A 62 5.39 1.15 -7.71
N PRO A 63 5.78 1.50 -6.47
CA PRO A 63 5.66 0.56 -5.36
C PRO A 63 4.22 0.27 -4.93
N PHE A 64 3.27 1.13 -5.30
CA PHE A 64 1.89 0.99 -4.82
C PHE A 64 1.09 0.15 -5.80
N VAL A 65 0.51 -0.96 -5.31
CA VAL A 65 -0.32 -1.85 -6.13
C VAL A 65 -1.62 -2.15 -5.43
N MET A 66 -2.65 -2.37 -6.23
CA MET A 66 -3.94 -2.80 -5.71
C MET A 66 -3.86 -4.26 -5.29
N LEU A 67 -4.43 -4.59 -4.15
CA LEU A 67 -4.53 -5.95 -3.66
C LEU A 67 -6.01 -6.27 -3.46
N GLY A 68 -6.56 -7.08 -4.36
CA GLY A 68 -8.00 -7.36 -4.35
C GLY A 68 -8.80 -6.08 -4.50
N ARG A 69 -9.97 -6.07 -3.89
CA ARG A 69 -10.85 -4.89 -3.93
C ARG A 69 -10.69 -4.00 -2.72
N SER A 70 -10.02 -4.48 -1.69
CA SER A 70 -10.02 -3.81 -0.39
C SER A 70 -8.76 -3.02 -0.09
N TYR A 71 -7.67 -3.30 -0.78
CA TYR A 71 -6.39 -2.70 -0.39
C TYR A 71 -5.64 -2.09 -1.55
N MET A 72 -4.85 -1.08 -1.22
CA MET A 72 -3.73 -0.63 -2.05
C MET A 72 -2.51 -0.67 -1.13
N ILE A 73 -1.49 -1.43 -1.51
CA ILE A 73 -0.35 -1.68 -0.63
C ILE A 73 0.92 -1.06 -1.17
N ASN A 74 1.82 -0.73 -0.26
CA ASN A 74 3.17 -0.29 -0.62
C ASN A 74 4.07 -1.53 -0.61
N THR A 75 4.42 -2.00 -1.80
CA THR A 75 5.21 -3.24 -1.93
C THR A 75 6.61 -3.12 -1.35
N LYS A 76 7.09 -1.91 -1.13
CA LYS A 76 8.38 -1.69 -0.50
C LYS A 76 8.49 -2.39 0.86
N TYR A 77 7.36 -2.52 1.56
CA TYR A 77 7.35 -3.09 2.91
C TYR A 77 6.91 -4.54 2.95
N VAL A 78 6.64 -5.17 1.81
CA VAL A 78 6.22 -6.58 1.79
C VAL A 78 7.38 -7.46 2.22
N LEU A 79 7.15 -8.27 3.25
CA LEU A 79 8.12 -9.21 3.75
C LEU A 79 7.78 -10.63 3.34
N ARG A 80 6.50 -11.02 3.43
CA ARG A 80 6.11 -12.41 3.26
C ARG A 80 4.71 -12.51 2.69
N ILE A 81 4.56 -13.34 1.68
CA ILE A 81 3.26 -13.61 1.06
C ILE A 81 2.96 -15.08 1.20
N GLN A 82 1.83 -15.42 1.84
CA GLN A 82 1.44 -16.80 2.07
C GLN A 82 0.04 -17.04 1.50
N PRO A 83 -0.06 -17.35 0.19
CA PRO A 83 -1.37 -17.45 -0.47
C PRO A 83 -2.30 -18.50 0.15
N THR A 84 -1.77 -19.66 0.48
CA THR A 84 -2.58 -20.74 1.06
C THR A 84 -3.16 -20.34 2.41
N ARG A 85 -2.39 -19.62 3.19
CA ARG A 85 -2.84 -19.12 4.50
C ARG A 85 -3.60 -17.82 4.38
N GLN A 86 -3.61 -17.22 3.20
CA GLN A 86 -4.30 -15.95 2.92
C GLN A 86 -3.77 -14.81 3.79
N ILE A 87 -2.44 -14.76 3.96
CA ILE A 87 -1.80 -13.75 4.79
C ILE A 87 -0.71 -13.03 3.99
N LEU A 88 -0.70 -11.71 4.11
CA LEU A 88 0.37 -10.87 3.64
C LEU A 88 0.99 -10.17 4.85
N THR A 89 2.30 -10.27 4.98
CA THR A 89 3.03 -9.69 6.11
C THR A 89 3.95 -8.59 5.61
N PHE A 90 3.87 -7.45 6.27
CA PHE A 90 4.77 -6.31 6.04
C PHE A 90 5.81 -6.25 7.14
N CYS A 91 6.96 -5.70 6.81
CA CYS A 91 7.97 -5.37 7.81
C CYS A 91 8.36 -3.91 7.62
N THR A 92 8.17 -3.12 8.67
CA THR A 92 8.64 -1.75 8.70
C THR A 92 9.84 -1.71 9.65
N ASN A 93 10.94 -1.19 9.16
CA ASN A 93 12.19 -1.21 9.92
C ASN A 93 12.50 0.20 10.40
N ARG A 94 12.03 0.52 11.60
CA ARG A 94 12.31 1.81 12.21
C ARG A 94 13.27 1.60 13.38
N PHE A 95 14.24 2.47 13.46
CA PHE A 95 15.22 2.44 14.56
C PHE A 95 15.91 1.09 14.69
N GLY A 96 16.13 0.43 13.54
CA GLY A 96 16.82 -0.85 13.56
C GLY A 96 15.98 -2.04 13.97
N THR A 97 14.69 -1.85 14.23
CA THR A 97 13.80 -2.93 14.66
C THR A 97 12.75 -3.18 13.58
N CYS A 98 12.62 -4.44 13.19
CA CYS A 98 11.58 -4.83 12.23
C CYS A 98 10.26 -5.04 12.96
N THR A 99 9.27 -4.20 12.65
CA THR A 99 7.92 -4.36 13.18
C THR A 99 7.08 -5.01 12.11
N LYS A 100 6.43 -6.13 12.44
CA LYS A 100 5.64 -6.89 11.49
C LYS A 100 4.16 -6.58 11.63
N THR A 101 3.50 -6.42 10.49
CA THR A 101 2.06 -6.18 10.43
C THR A 101 1.51 -7.11 9.37
N SER A 102 0.40 -7.78 9.65
CA SER A 102 -0.20 -8.72 8.70
C SER A 102 -1.62 -8.32 8.36
N ILE A 103 -2.00 -8.57 7.12
CA ILE A 103 -3.38 -8.41 6.67
C ILE A 103 -3.82 -9.69 5.98
N LYS A 104 -5.13 -9.86 5.88
CA LYS A 104 -5.72 -11.01 5.19
C LYS A 104 -6.14 -10.62 3.78
N ALA A 105 -5.87 -11.51 2.83
CA ALA A 105 -6.32 -11.33 1.46
C ALA A 105 -6.55 -12.70 0.85
N SER A 106 -7.41 -12.77 -0.18
CA SER A 106 -7.73 -14.04 -0.81
C SER A 106 -6.50 -14.64 -1.47
N THR A 107 -6.51 -15.97 -1.62
CA THR A 107 -5.44 -16.68 -2.32
C THR A 107 -5.24 -16.09 -3.72
N LYS A 108 -6.35 -15.82 -4.43
CA LYS A 108 -6.26 -15.27 -5.78
C LYS A 108 -5.60 -13.90 -5.80
N ALA A 109 -5.96 -13.04 -4.86
CA ALA A 109 -5.37 -11.70 -4.79
C ALA A 109 -3.87 -11.78 -4.52
N LEU A 110 -3.47 -12.69 -3.62
CA LEU A 110 -2.06 -12.86 -3.28
C LEU A 110 -1.27 -13.47 -4.43
N ASP A 111 -1.86 -14.42 -5.18
CA ASP A 111 -1.21 -14.98 -6.36
C ASP A 111 -1.00 -13.89 -7.41
N THR A 112 -1.98 -13.03 -7.60
CA THR A 112 -1.85 -11.90 -8.53
C THR A 112 -0.75 -10.96 -8.08
N LEU A 113 -0.66 -10.69 -6.78
CA LEU A 113 0.40 -9.84 -6.22
C LEU A 113 1.78 -10.44 -6.50
N ILE A 114 1.93 -11.74 -6.32
CA ILE A 114 3.20 -12.41 -6.60
C ILE A 114 3.59 -12.20 -8.06
N GLU A 115 2.64 -12.39 -8.98
CA GLU A 115 2.89 -12.17 -10.40
C GLU A 115 3.33 -10.74 -10.69
N GLU A 116 2.65 -9.78 -10.07
CA GLU A 116 2.99 -8.37 -10.24
C GLU A 116 4.39 -8.07 -9.75
N MET A 117 4.75 -8.59 -8.59
CA MET A 117 6.07 -8.34 -8.02
C MET A 117 7.16 -9.03 -8.83
N GLU A 118 6.88 -10.22 -9.35
CA GLU A 118 7.84 -10.93 -10.20
C GLU A 118 8.10 -10.17 -11.50
N LYS A 119 7.08 -9.58 -12.08
CA LYS A 119 7.24 -8.78 -13.28
C LYS A 119 8.15 -7.58 -13.03
N ARG A 120 8.07 -7.00 -11.86
CA ARG A 120 8.91 -5.85 -11.52
C ARG A 120 10.35 -6.24 -11.28
N ASP A 121 10.56 -7.45 -10.74
CA ASP A 121 11.88 -7.96 -10.45
C ASP A 121 12.53 -8.59 -11.67
N THR A 122 11.78 -8.74 -12.77
CA THR A 122 12.36 -9.29 -13.97
C THR A 122 13.04 -8.26 -14.81
N ASN A 123 13.28 -7.13 -14.29
CA ASN A 123 14.26 -6.31 -14.91
C ASN A 123 15.47 -7.15 -15.09
N PRO A 124 16.09 -7.08 -16.23
CA PRO A 124 17.12 -7.99 -16.59
C PRO A 124 18.05 -8.16 -15.44
N PRO A 125 18.32 -9.38 -15.15
CA PRO A 125 19.23 -9.64 -14.10
C PRO A 125 20.46 -8.95 -14.44
N LYS A 126 20.96 -8.42 -13.47
CA LYS A 126 22.04 -7.78 -13.66
C LYS A 126 23.07 -8.73 -13.86
N ASP A 127 23.13 -9.67 -13.92
CA ASP A 127 24.14 -10.51 -14.18
C ASP A 127 24.14 -11.07 -15.05
#